data_d6e99734107983ac770f748721ded085
#
_entry.id   d6e99734107983ac770f748721ded085
#
_cell.length_a   1.000
_cell.length_b   1.000
_cell.length_c   1.000
_cell.angle_alpha   90.00
_cell.angle_beta   90.00
_cell.angle_gamma   90.00
#
_symmetry.space_group_name_H-M   'P 1'
#
loop_
_entity.id
_entity.type
_entity.pdbx_description
1 polymer ?
#
loop_
_entity_poly.entity_id
_entity_poly.type
_entity_poly.pdbx_seq_one_letter_code
_entity_poly.pdbx_strand_id
1 'polypeptide(L)'
;MEGLLPELEVIRKDFPILERVLAGGHPLVYLDSANTSQKPQVVIDTMVDHLERHNANVARAMHQLGAEASEAFESARDKVAAFIKAPSRDEVIFTKNASEALNLVANTLAWATGDLSIGAGDEVVITEMEHHSNIVPWQLLTERKGATLRWFGLTDDGRLDLSNIDELVNERTKVVSLTWVSNMLGTINPVAEIARRAHEVGAIVVVDASQAAPQLPVDVVASGADLLAFTGHKVVGPTGIGVLWGRREVLDQLPPFLGGGEMIETVRMERSTYAPVPHKFEAGTPPIVEAVGLGAAVDYLGAVGME
;
A
#
# COMPACT_ATOMS: atom_id res chain seq x y z
N MET A 1 14.83 29.74 11.68
CA MET A 1 15.52 28.52 11.18
C MET A 1 16.54 27.93 12.15
N GLU A 2 16.93 28.63 13.23
CA GLU A 2 17.90 28.13 14.23
C GLU A 2 17.34 27.08 15.21
N GLY A 3 16.03 26.88 15.31
CA GLY A 3 15.43 25.92 16.25
C GLY A 3 15.15 24.52 15.71
N LEU A 4 15.19 24.32 14.38
CA LEU A 4 14.93 23.00 13.75
C LEU A 4 16.19 22.12 13.63
N LEU A 5 17.39 22.72 13.60
CA LEU A 5 18.63 21.98 13.40
C LEU A 5 18.98 20.99 14.51
N PRO A 6 18.80 21.29 15.81
CA PRO A 6 19.10 20.34 16.88
C PRO A 6 18.17 19.12 16.86
N GLU A 7 16.89 19.29 16.53
CA GLU A 7 15.93 18.18 16.45
C GLU A 7 16.25 17.26 15.27
N LEU A 8 16.63 17.81 14.12
CA LEU A 8 17.04 17.02 12.95
C LEU A 8 18.34 16.24 13.19
N GLU A 9 19.28 16.80 13.95
CA GLU A 9 20.50 16.10 14.35
C GLU A 9 20.22 14.94 15.30
N VAL A 10 19.22 15.06 16.17
CA VAL A 10 18.78 13.97 17.05
C VAL A 10 18.17 12.84 16.21
N ILE A 11 17.19 13.17 15.35
CA ILE A 11 16.53 12.21 14.47
C ILE A 11 17.54 11.51 13.55
N ARG A 12 18.53 12.24 13.02
CA ARG A 12 19.57 11.67 12.15
C ARG A 12 20.34 10.53 12.83
N LYS A 13 20.56 10.59 14.14
CA LYS A 13 21.26 9.56 14.91
C LYS A 13 20.50 8.25 15.04
N ASP A 14 19.18 8.31 14.85
CA ASP A 14 18.36 7.10 14.85
C ASP A 14 18.65 6.19 13.65
N PHE A 15 19.31 6.72 12.61
CA PHE A 15 19.64 6.01 11.37
C PHE A 15 21.12 5.64 11.32
N PRO A 16 21.52 4.44 11.75
CA PRO A 16 22.94 4.08 11.90
C PRO A 16 23.73 4.14 10.61
N ILE A 17 23.11 3.89 9.47
CA ILE A 17 23.78 3.97 8.17
C ILE A 17 24.26 5.40 7.83
N LEU A 18 23.63 6.43 8.39
CA LEU A 18 24.01 7.83 8.13
C LEU A 18 25.29 8.25 8.86
N GLU A 19 25.80 7.43 9.78
CA GLU A 19 27.11 7.60 10.41
C GLU A 19 28.25 7.02 9.54
N ARG A 20 27.90 6.34 8.46
CA ARG A 20 28.89 5.71 7.58
C ARG A 20 29.77 6.74 6.89
N VAL A 21 31.07 6.50 6.93
CA VAL A 21 32.07 7.24 6.16
C VAL A 21 32.38 6.45 4.89
N LEU A 22 32.30 7.11 3.75
CA LEU A 22 32.57 6.56 2.42
C LEU A 22 34.07 6.55 2.11
N ALA A 23 34.44 5.88 1.02
CA ALA A 23 35.80 5.91 0.51
C ALA A 23 36.25 7.37 0.27
N GLY A 24 37.47 7.69 0.73
CA GLY A 24 37.99 9.07 0.69
C GLY A 24 37.68 9.91 1.93
N GLY A 25 37.06 9.35 2.98
CA GLY A 25 36.81 10.04 4.25
C GLY A 25 35.59 10.97 4.25
N HIS A 26 34.73 10.90 3.26
CA HIS A 26 33.52 11.73 3.15
C HIS A 26 32.36 11.09 3.93
N PRO A 27 31.56 11.88 4.70
CA PRO A 27 30.33 11.39 5.31
C PRO A 27 29.31 11.01 4.25
N LEU A 28 28.47 9.99 4.57
CA LEU A 28 27.36 9.61 3.69
C LEU A 28 26.34 10.75 3.59
N VAL A 29 26.05 11.18 2.36
CA VAL A 29 24.90 12.01 2.00
C VAL A 29 23.95 11.13 1.19
N TYR A 30 22.74 10.92 1.70
CA TYR A 30 21.72 10.08 1.06
C TYR A 30 20.49 10.91 0.72
N LEU A 31 20.21 11.09 -0.56
CA LEU A 31 19.12 11.93 -1.08
C LEU A 31 18.14 11.15 -1.97
N ASP A 32 18.11 9.81 -1.82
CA ASP A 32 17.32 8.90 -2.67
C ASP A 32 16.19 8.21 -1.89
N SER A 33 15.61 8.88 -0.90
CA SER A 33 14.52 8.32 -0.07
C SER A 33 13.23 8.06 -0.85
N ALA A 34 13.02 8.75 -1.98
CA ALA A 34 11.89 8.48 -2.88
C ALA A 34 11.97 7.07 -3.52
N ASN A 35 13.18 6.53 -3.68
CA ASN A 35 13.40 5.16 -4.15
C ASN A 35 13.29 4.16 -3.00
N THR A 36 14.05 4.35 -1.91
CA THR A 36 13.93 3.60 -0.66
C THR A 36 14.41 4.45 0.51
N SER A 37 13.70 4.47 1.62
CA SER A 37 14.14 5.15 2.84
C SER A 37 15.19 4.34 3.60
N GLN A 38 16.03 4.99 4.39
CA GLN A 38 16.87 4.32 5.38
C GLN A 38 16.04 3.84 6.58
N LYS A 39 16.60 2.96 7.41
CA LYS A 39 15.89 2.32 8.52
C LYS A 39 16.42 2.84 9.84
N PRO A 40 15.54 3.32 10.75
CA PRO A 40 15.95 3.68 12.08
C PRO A 40 16.32 2.44 12.89
N GLN A 41 17.21 2.61 13.87
CA GLN A 41 17.72 1.52 14.69
C GLN A 41 16.61 0.70 15.35
N VAL A 42 15.54 1.37 15.81
CA VAL A 42 14.41 0.69 16.45
C VAL A 42 13.73 -0.33 15.53
N VAL A 43 13.65 -0.06 14.23
CA VAL A 43 13.09 -1.03 13.25
C VAL A 43 14.02 -2.22 13.10
N ILE A 44 15.32 -1.98 13.01
CA ILE A 44 16.34 -3.03 12.91
C ILE A 44 16.31 -3.91 14.15
N ASP A 45 16.34 -3.31 15.34
CA ASP A 45 16.34 -4.02 16.62
C ASP A 45 15.06 -4.84 16.82
N THR A 46 13.91 -4.31 16.45
CA THR A 46 12.62 -5.02 16.53
C THR A 46 12.62 -6.27 15.66
N MET A 47 13.15 -6.17 14.43
CA MET A 47 13.25 -7.33 13.54
C MET A 47 14.25 -8.38 14.06
N VAL A 48 15.40 -7.93 14.59
CA VAL A 48 16.41 -8.81 15.18
C VAL A 48 15.84 -9.51 16.42
N ASP A 49 15.22 -8.78 17.34
CA ASP A 49 14.60 -9.33 18.54
C ASP A 49 13.54 -10.39 18.21
N HIS A 50 12.69 -10.11 17.21
CA HIS A 50 11.71 -11.09 16.75
C HIS A 50 12.37 -12.38 16.24
N LEU A 51 13.42 -12.26 15.41
CA LEU A 51 14.15 -13.43 14.88
C LEU A 51 14.88 -14.22 15.96
N GLU A 52 15.47 -13.54 16.94
CA GLU A 52 16.26 -14.19 18.00
C GLU A 52 15.39 -14.84 19.09
N ARG A 53 14.19 -14.29 19.37
CA ARG A 53 13.42 -14.66 20.56
C ARG A 53 11.99 -15.13 20.30
N HIS A 54 11.37 -14.71 19.19
CA HIS A 54 9.92 -14.90 18.93
C HIS A 54 9.63 -15.57 17.59
N ASN A 55 10.68 -16.07 16.89
CA ASN A 55 10.51 -16.62 15.54
C ASN A 55 9.69 -17.92 15.56
N ALA A 56 8.46 -17.80 15.08
CA ALA A 56 7.55 -18.92 14.84
C ALA A 56 6.58 -18.57 13.71
N ASN A 57 5.91 -19.59 13.13
CA ASN A 57 4.82 -19.34 12.21
C ASN A 57 3.60 -18.75 12.97
N VAL A 58 2.87 -17.88 12.29
CA VAL A 58 1.58 -17.33 12.75
C VAL A 58 0.46 -18.28 12.35
N ALA A 59 -0.73 -18.09 12.94
CA ALA A 59 -1.92 -18.91 12.74
C ALA A 59 -1.73 -20.41 13.09
N ARG A 60 -2.77 -21.04 13.69
CA ARG A 60 -2.84 -22.46 14.07
C ARG A 60 -1.71 -22.98 14.96
N ALA A 61 -0.82 -22.12 15.46
CA ALA A 61 0.24 -22.53 16.37
C ALA A 61 -0.30 -22.69 17.79
N MET A 62 -0.19 -23.89 18.35
CA MET A 62 -0.71 -24.21 19.69
C MET A 62 0.37 -24.10 20.79
N HIS A 63 1.53 -23.50 20.50
CA HIS A 63 2.63 -23.33 21.42
C HIS A 63 2.92 -21.82 21.67
N GLN A 64 3.60 -21.53 22.77
CA GLN A 64 3.83 -20.15 23.22
C GLN A 64 4.45 -19.25 22.15
N LEU A 65 5.55 -19.68 21.48
CA LEU A 65 6.19 -18.87 20.45
C LEU A 65 5.27 -18.55 19.28
N GLY A 66 4.39 -19.48 18.88
CA GLY A 66 3.42 -19.22 17.83
C GLY A 66 2.34 -18.22 18.24
N ALA A 67 1.93 -18.24 19.52
CA ALA A 67 1.02 -17.22 20.05
C ALA A 67 1.69 -15.84 20.09
N GLU A 68 2.93 -15.74 20.55
CA GLU A 68 3.70 -14.50 20.57
C GLU A 68 3.93 -13.93 19.16
N ALA A 69 4.32 -14.78 18.20
CA ALA A 69 4.50 -14.37 16.81
C ALA A 69 3.18 -13.88 16.18
N SER A 70 2.06 -14.58 16.46
CA SER A 70 0.73 -14.18 15.96
C SER A 70 0.29 -12.86 16.57
N GLU A 71 0.50 -12.64 17.86
CA GLU A 71 0.19 -11.38 18.53
C GLU A 71 1.02 -10.22 17.94
N ALA A 72 2.32 -10.42 17.74
CA ALA A 72 3.20 -9.42 17.16
C ALA A 72 2.81 -9.06 15.72
N PHE A 73 2.48 -10.07 14.89
CA PHE A 73 2.04 -9.90 13.52
C PHE A 73 0.71 -9.12 13.43
N GLU A 74 -0.25 -9.51 14.24
CA GLU A 74 -1.58 -8.86 14.26
C GLU A 74 -1.52 -7.47 14.92
N SER A 75 -0.67 -7.26 15.90
CA SER A 75 -0.39 -5.92 16.46
C SER A 75 0.21 -4.99 15.39
N ALA A 76 1.07 -5.50 14.51
CA ALA A 76 1.58 -4.72 13.39
C ALA A 76 0.44 -4.27 12.44
N ARG A 77 -0.56 -5.14 12.21
CA ARG A 77 -1.75 -4.80 11.43
C ARG A 77 -2.57 -3.69 12.09
N ASP A 78 -2.76 -3.76 13.40
CA ASP A 78 -3.45 -2.71 14.18
C ASP A 78 -2.73 -1.37 14.06
N LYS A 79 -1.40 -1.36 14.17
CA LYS A 79 -0.59 -0.14 14.04
C LYS A 79 -0.67 0.46 12.64
N VAL A 80 -0.61 -0.37 11.61
CA VAL A 80 -0.78 0.07 10.21
C VAL A 80 -2.19 0.64 10.01
N ALA A 81 -3.24 -0.02 10.51
CA ALA A 81 -4.60 0.48 10.43
C ALA A 81 -4.74 1.86 11.10
N ALA A 82 -4.18 2.03 12.28
CA ALA A 82 -4.17 3.32 12.98
C ALA A 82 -3.39 4.40 12.21
N PHE A 83 -2.24 4.05 11.63
CA PHE A 83 -1.38 4.96 10.88
C PHE A 83 -2.08 5.58 9.66
N ILE A 84 -2.90 4.81 8.95
CA ILE A 84 -3.68 5.27 7.80
C ILE A 84 -5.12 5.64 8.15
N LYS A 85 -5.49 5.63 9.44
CA LYS A 85 -6.85 5.86 9.97
C LYS A 85 -7.90 4.95 9.34
N ALA A 86 -7.55 3.70 9.10
CA ALA A 86 -8.49 2.69 8.62
C ALA A 86 -9.58 2.41 9.66
N PRO A 87 -10.86 2.26 9.26
CA PRO A 87 -11.95 1.96 10.18
C PRO A 87 -11.81 0.62 10.91
N SER A 88 -11.16 -0.35 10.27
CA SER A 88 -10.93 -1.68 10.82
C SER A 88 -9.58 -2.24 10.36
N ARG A 89 -8.91 -2.99 11.25
CA ARG A 89 -7.74 -3.79 10.90
C ARG A 89 -8.03 -4.84 9.83
N ASP A 90 -9.27 -5.33 9.77
CA ASP A 90 -9.68 -6.34 8.81
C ASP A 90 -9.68 -5.81 7.36
N GLU A 91 -9.59 -4.50 7.18
CA GLU A 91 -9.46 -3.83 5.88
C GLU A 91 -8.00 -3.69 5.43
N VAL A 92 -7.04 -4.11 6.25
CA VAL A 92 -5.60 -4.05 5.96
C VAL A 92 -5.08 -5.42 5.55
N ILE A 93 -4.52 -5.51 4.35
CA ILE A 93 -3.97 -6.73 3.76
C ILE A 93 -2.46 -6.54 3.60
N PHE A 94 -1.67 -7.48 4.08
CA PHE A 94 -0.23 -7.49 3.84
C PHE A 94 0.10 -8.13 2.49
N THR A 95 0.95 -7.47 1.74
CA THR A 95 1.49 -7.90 0.44
C THR A 95 3.02 -7.82 0.48
N LYS A 96 3.71 -8.24 -0.57
CA LYS A 96 5.18 -8.09 -0.64
C LYS A 96 5.63 -6.65 -0.85
N ASN A 97 4.81 -5.83 -1.50
CA ASN A 97 5.05 -4.43 -1.83
C ASN A 97 3.81 -3.82 -2.49
N ALA A 98 3.82 -2.50 -2.75
CA ALA A 98 2.72 -1.83 -3.43
C ALA A 98 2.46 -2.37 -4.86
N SER A 99 3.49 -2.86 -5.57
CA SER A 99 3.28 -3.47 -6.89
C SER A 99 2.42 -4.73 -6.81
N GLU A 100 2.66 -5.61 -5.82
CA GLU A 100 1.78 -6.77 -5.60
C GLU A 100 0.37 -6.33 -5.19
N ALA A 101 0.24 -5.32 -4.33
CA ALA A 101 -1.06 -4.77 -3.91
C ALA A 101 -1.87 -4.28 -5.11
N LEU A 102 -1.28 -3.49 -6.00
CA LEU A 102 -1.94 -2.97 -7.22
C LEU A 102 -2.24 -4.09 -8.22
N ASN A 103 -1.35 -5.09 -8.35
CA ASN A 103 -1.63 -6.29 -9.14
C ASN A 103 -2.75 -7.15 -8.55
N LEU A 104 -2.83 -7.26 -7.21
CA LEU A 104 -3.95 -7.92 -6.54
C LEU A 104 -5.26 -7.26 -6.95
N VAL A 105 -5.35 -5.94 -6.85
CA VAL A 105 -6.54 -5.18 -7.23
C VAL A 105 -6.89 -5.42 -8.70
N ALA A 106 -5.97 -5.19 -9.62
CA ALA A 106 -6.24 -5.34 -11.05
C ALA A 106 -6.62 -6.79 -11.44
N ASN A 107 -5.94 -7.80 -10.88
CA ASN A 107 -6.27 -9.19 -11.18
C ASN A 107 -7.60 -9.62 -10.57
N THR A 108 -7.92 -9.23 -9.34
CA THR A 108 -9.20 -9.58 -8.72
C THR A 108 -10.36 -8.90 -9.43
N LEU A 109 -10.22 -7.66 -9.87
CA LEU A 109 -11.21 -6.97 -10.71
C LEU A 109 -11.40 -7.65 -12.08
N ALA A 110 -10.32 -8.18 -12.67
CA ALA A 110 -10.42 -8.93 -13.91
C ALA A 110 -11.28 -10.21 -13.78
N TRP A 111 -11.41 -10.76 -12.57
CA TRP A 111 -12.21 -11.94 -12.26
C TRP A 111 -13.50 -11.60 -11.49
N ALA A 112 -13.70 -10.36 -11.11
CA ALA A 112 -14.88 -9.92 -10.39
C ALA A 112 -16.17 -10.11 -11.24
N THR A 113 -17.28 -10.29 -10.55
CA THR A 113 -18.62 -10.40 -11.13
C THR A 113 -19.53 -9.34 -10.52
N GLY A 114 -20.72 -9.17 -11.08
CA GLY A 114 -21.66 -8.17 -10.59
C GLY A 114 -21.19 -6.74 -10.90
N ASP A 115 -21.35 -5.84 -9.94
CA ASP A 115 -21.11 -4.39 -10.12
C ASP A 115 -19.63 -4.06 -10.35
N LEU A 116 -18.71 -4.88 -9.83
CA LEU A 116 -17.27 -4.71 -10.02
C LEU A 116 -16.73 -5.38 -11.30
N SER A 117 -17.60 -6.00 -12.10
CA SER A 117 -17.16 -6.62 -13.37
C SER A 117 -16.67 -5.57 -14.35
N ILE A 118 -15.58 -5.90 -15.06
CA ILE A 118 -15.02 -5.07 -16.12
C ILE A 118 -15.03 -5.87 -17.43
N GLY A 119 -15.46 -5.26 -18.52
CA GLY A 119 -15.58 -5.89 -19.83
C GLY A 119 -15.44 -4.93 -20.99
N ALA A 120 -15.79 -5.42 -22.19
CA ALA A 120 -15.76 -4.61 -23.41
C ALA A 120 -16.70 -3.41 -23.30
N GLY A 121 -16.18 -2.24 -23.63
CA GLY A 121 -16.92 -0.96 -23.53
C GLY A 121 -16.72 -0.20 -22.21
N ASP A 122 -16.18 -0.87 -21.19
CA ASP A 122 -15.80 -0.20 -19.94
C ASP A 122 -14.46 0.51 -20.07
N GLU A 123 -14.23 1.49 -19.20
CA GLU A 123 -13.02 2.31 -19.17
C GLU A 123 -12.33 2.23 -17.81
N VAL A 124 -10.99 2.21 -17.83
CA VAL A 124 -10.11 2.40 -16.69
C VAL A 124 -9.34 3.69 -16.90
N VAL A 125 -9.38 4.60 -15.94
CA VAL A 125 -8.70 5.89 -16.02
C VAL A 125 -7.53 5.91 -15.06
N ILE A 126 -6.35 6.27 -15.55
CA ILE A 126 -5.12 6.47 -14.76
C ILE A 126 -4.57 7.88 -14.98
N THR A 127 -3.33 8.15 -14.58
CA THR A 127 -2.65 9.42 -14.89
C THR A 127 -1.31 9.19 -15.58
N GLU A 128 -0.79 10.21 -16.29
CA GLU A 128 0.55 10.16 -16.88
C GLU A 128 1.66 10.19 -15.83
N MET A 129 1.37 10.56 -14.58
CA MET A 129 2.39 10.63 -13.53
C MET A 129 2.52 9.33 -12.68
N GLU A 130 1.85 8.25 -13.11
CA GLU A 130 1.89 6.98 -12.39
C GLU A 130 3.27 6.31 -12.41
N HIS A 131 3.61 5.68 -11.30
CA HIS A 131 4.67 4.68 -11.31
C HIS A 131 4.24 3.47 -12.18
N HIS A 132 5.19 2.80 -12.82
CA HIS A 132 4.91 1.62 -13.67
C HIS A 132 4.06 0.56 -12.97
N SER A 133 4.17 0.44 -11.65
CA SER A 133 3.34 -0.48 -10.84
C SER A 133 1.84 -0.13 -10.86
N ASN A 134 1.49 1.10 -11.20
CA ASN A 134 0.11 1.58 -11.35
C ASN A 134 -0.27 1.91 -12.80
N ILE A 135 0.54 1.48 -13.77
CA ILE A 135 0.23 1.54 -15.21
C ILE A 135 0.04 0.12 -15.74
N VAL A 136 1.08 -0.71 -15.61
CA VAL A 136 1.15 -2.02 -16.28
C VAL A 136 0.03 -2.97 -15.87
N PRO A 137 -0.38 -3.08 -14.58
CA PRO A 137 -1.49 -3.94 -14.20
C PRO A 137 -2.81 -3.57 -14.91
N TRP A 138 -3.05 -2.26 -15.11
CA TRP A 138 -4.24 -1.76 -15.80
C TRP A 138 -4.18 -2.02 -17.32
N GLN A 139 -3.01 -1.90 -17.94
CA GLN A 139 -2.82 -2.30 -19.33
C GLN A 139 -3.14 -3.79 -19.53
N LEU A 140 -2.61 -4.65 -18.66
CA LEU A 140 -2.87 -6.08 -18.70
C LEU A 140 -4.35 -6.43 -18.46
N LEU A 141 -5.02 -5.71 -17.55
CA LEU A 141 -6.44 -5.90 -17.28
C LEU A 141 -7.27 -5.51 -18.52
N THR A 142 -7.05 -4.29 -19.04
CA THR A 142 -7.84 -3.76 -20.18
C THR A 142 -7.63 -4.60 -21.44
N GLU A 143 -6.41 -5.04 -21.72
CA GLU A 143 -6.12 -5.97 -22.82
C GLU A 143 -6.90 -7.28 -22.69
N ARG A 144 -6.89 -7.91 -21.51
CA ARG A 144 -7.58 -9.19 -21.26
C ARG A 144 -9.09 -9.07 -21.30
N LYS A 145 -9.65 -7.94 -20.89
CA LYS A 145 -11.09 -7.72 -20.74
C LYS A 145 -11.73 -7.01 -21.92
N GLY A 146 -10.93 -6.49 -22.87
CA GLY A 146 -11.42 -5.67 -23.97
C GLY A 146 -11.93 -4.30 -23.52
N ALA A 147 -11.53 -3.86 -22.33
CA ALA A 147 -11.81 -2.52 -21.83
C ALA A 147 -10.80 -1.49 -22.40
N THR A 148 -11.06 -0.22 -22.21
CA THR A 148 -10.22 0.86 -22.71
C THR A 148 -9.45 1.51 -21.56
N LEU A 149 -8.13 1.68 -21.71
CA LEU A 149 -7.32 2.48 -20.81
C LEU A 149 -7.32 3.94 -21.27
N ARG A 150 -7.63 4.86 -20.37
CA ARG A 150 -7.57 6.31 -20.56
C ARG A 150 -6.72 6.94 -19.46
N TRP A 151 -6.27 8.18 -19.66
CA TRP A 151 -5.42 8.84 -18.67
C TRP A 151 -5.58 10.36 -18.68
N PHE A 152 -5.39 10.96 -17.51
CA PHE A 152 -5.20 12.39 -17.35
C PHE A 152 -3.79 12.77 -17.83
N GLY A 153 -3.70 13.80 -18.66
CA GLY A 153 -2.44 14.44 -19.03
C GLY A 153 -1.89 15.35 -17.94
N LEU A 154 -0.79 16.02 -18.26
CA LEU A 154 -0.13 16.96 -17.37
C LEU A 154 -0.19 18.38 -17.93
N THR A 155 -0.27 19.35 -17.03
CA THR A 155 -0.04 20.76 -17.33
C THR A 155 1.47 21.06 -17.43
N ASP A 156 1.85 22.18 -18.00
CA ASP A 156 3.26 22.58 -18.15
C ASP A 156 3.99 22.74 -16.81
N ASP A 157 3.26 22.99 -15.71
CA ASP A 157 3.81 23.10 -14.36
C ASP A 157 3.81 21.75 -13.59
N GLY A 158 3.55 20.63 -14.28
CA GLY A 158 3.66 19.28 -13.72
C GLY A 158 2.53 18.89 -12.77
N ARG A 159 1.32 19.43 -12.97
CA ARG A 159 0.09 19.01 -12.28
C ARG A 159 -0.78 18.18 -13.20
N LEU A 160 -1.76 17.48 -12.66
CA LEU A 160 -2.77 16.82 -13.47
C LEU A 160 -3.63 17.86 -14.20
N ASP A 161 -3.80 17.66 -15.50
CA ASP A 161 -4.78 18.44 -16.26
C ASP A 161 -6.19 17.86 -16.03
N LEU A 162 -6.97 18.53 -15.22
CA LEU A 162 -8.35 18.15 -14.91
C LEU A 162 -9.38 18.88 -15.78
N SER A 163 -8.97 19.64 -16.80
CA SER A 163 -9.86 20.41 -17.65
C SER A 163 -10.89 19.55 -18.39
N ASN A 164 -10.56 18.28 -18.62
CA ASN A 164 -11.41 17.30 -19.31
C ASN A 164 -11.91 16.17 -18.39
N ILE A 165 -11.95 16.40 -17.07
CA ILE A 165 -12.33 15.37 -16.09
C ILE A 165 -13.71 14.76 -16.40
N ASP A 166 -14.68 15.54 -16.82
CA ASP A 166 -16.03 15.06 -17.15
C ASP A 166 -16.08 14.19 -18.41
N GLU A 167 -15.11 14.37 -19.31
CA GLU A 167 -14.96 13.51 -20.48
C GLU A 167 -14.26 12.19 -20.13
N LEU A 168 -13.22 12.26 -19.31
CA LEU A 168 -12.43 11.09 -18.92
C LEU A 168 -13.16 10.21 -17.92
N VAL A 169 -13.81 10.82 -16.91
CA VAL A 169 -14.56 10.13 -15.86
C VAL A 169 -16.03 10.21 -16.17
N ASN A 170 -16.54 9.19 -16.85
CA ASN A 170 -17.91 9.11 -17.39
C ASN A 170 -18.58 7.79 -17.01
N GLU A 171 -19.80 7.55 -17.46
CA GLU A 171 -20.63 6.38 -17.12
C GLU A 171 -20.00 5.02 -17.51
N ARG A 172 -19.01 4.99 -18.40
CA ARG A 172 -18.26 3.78 -18.75
C ARG A 172 -17.08 3.54 -17.84
N THR A 173 -16.68 4.54 -17.05
CA THR A 173 -15.54 4.41 -16.13
C THR A 173 -15.88 3.49 -14.99
N LYS A 174 -15.09 2.42 -14.83
CA LYS A 174 -15.21 1.45 -13.74
C LYS A 174 -14.17 1.65 -12.65
N VAL A 175 -12.99 2.15 -13.04
CA VAL A 175 -11.87 2.38 -12.14
C VAL A 175 -11.21 3.70 -12.45
N VAL A 176 -10.91 4.47 -11.42
CA VAL A 176 -9.97 5.59 -11.49
C VAL A 176 -8.80 5.25 -10.57
N SER A 177 -7.60 5.08 -11.14
CA SER A 177 -6.41 4.76 -10.36
C SER A 177 -5.38 5.87 -10.48
N LEU A 178 -4.91 6.40 -9.33
CA LEU A 178 -3.99 7.52 -9.32
C LEU A 178 -2.97 7.48 -8.20
N THR A 179 -1.78 8.01 -8.45
CA THR A 179 -0.79 8.28 -7.40
C THR A 179 -1.20 9.50 -6.59
N TRP A 180 -1.08 9.42 -5.26
CA TRP A 180 -1.36 10.58 -4.39
C TRP A 180 -0.24 11.62 -4.45
N VAL A 181 1.02 11.14 -4.41
CA VAL A 181 2.21 11.99 -4.55
C VAL A 181 3.11 11.39 -5.62
N SER A 182 3.47 12.19 -6.61
CA SER A 182 4.36 11.75 -7.69
C SER A 182 5.76 11.48 -7.17
N ASN A 183 6.31 10.30 -7.49
CA ASN A 183 7.71 9.97 -7.17
C ASN A 183 8.73 10.73 -8.02
N MET A 184 8.32 11.27 -9.16
CA MET A 184 9.18 12.01 -10.10
C MET A 184 9.11 13.52 -9.87
N LEU A 185 7.89 14.04 -9.66
CA LEU A 185 7.64 15.49 -9.64
C LEU A 185 7.44 16.03 -8.21
N GLY A 186 7.10 15.16 -7.24
CA GLY A 186 6.71 15.59 -5.90
C GLY A 186 5.33 16.25 -5.83
N THR A 187 4.61 16.31 -6.95
CA THR A 187 3.27 16.87 -7.02
C THR A 187 2.30 16.07 -6.16
N ILE A 188 1.55 16.75 -5.32
CA ILE A 188 0.45 16.19 -4.52
C ILE A 188 -0.83 16.33 -5.34
N ASN A 189 -1.45 15.21 -5.69
CA ASN A 189 -2.65 15.17 -6.49
C ASN A 189 -3.92 15.36 -5.64
N PRO A 190 -4.98 15.97 -6.18
CA PRO A 190 -6.24 16.23 -5.48
C PRO A 190 -7.12 14.97 -5.42
N VAL A 191 -6.66 13.94 -4.67
CA VAL A 191 -7.31 12.62 -4.61
C VAL A 191 -8.78 12.71 -4.26
N ALA A 192 -9.15 13.47 -3.22
CA ALA A 192 -10.52 13.58 -2.76
C ALA A 192 -11.46 14.22 -3.81
N GLU A 193 -10.98 15.17 -4.60
CA GLU A 193 -11.75 15.79 -5.69
C GLU A 193 -12.01 14.79 -6.82
N ILE A 194 -10.98 14.08 -7.26
CA ILE A 194 -11.07 13.06 -8.30
C ILE A 194 -11.95 11.90 -7.83
N ALA A 195 -11.80 11.47 -6.57
CA ALA A 195 -12.62 10.42 -5.96
C ALA A 195 -14.11 10.78 -5.95
N ARG A 196 -14.44 12.02 -5.55
CA ARG A 196 -15.83 12.50 -5.58
C ARG A 196 -16.42 12.39 -7.00
N ARG A 197 -15.67 12.81 -8.01
CA ARG A 197 -16.13 12.73 -9.41
C ARG A 197 -16.27 11.28 -9.90
N ALA A 198 -15.33 10.40 -9.52
CA ALA A 198 -15.39 9.00 -9.84
C ALA A 198 -16.63 8.30 -9.24
N HIS A 199 -16.93 8.61 -7.99
CA HIS A 199 -18.10 8.06 -7.30
C HIS A 199 -19.43 8.54 -7.89
N GLU A 200 -19.50 9.76 -8.46
CA GLU A 200 -20.70 10.27 -9.15
C GLU A 200 -21.11 9.40 -10.37
N VAL A 201 -20.15 8.69 -10.97
CA VAL A 201 -20.40 7.78 -12.08
C VAL A 201 -20.36 6.30 -11.67
N GLY A 202 -20.19 6.01 -10.36
CA GLY A 202 -20.12 4.65 -9.83
C GLY A 202 -18.78 3.93 -10.04
N ALA A 203 -17.71 4.66 -10.37
CA ALA A 203 -16.36 4.10 -10.49
C ALA A 203 -15.71 3.95 -9.12
N ILE A 204 -14.91 2.89 -8.94
CA ILE A 204 -14.06 2.71 -7.75
C ILE A 204 -12.75 3.48 -7.90
N VAL A 205 -12.21 3.93 -6.77
CA VAL A 205 -10.99 4.73 -6.71
C VAL A 205 -9.87 3.95 -6.06
N VAL A 206 -8.77 3.77 -6.80
CA VAL A 206 -7.55 3.07 -6.36
C VAL A 206 -6.42 4.08 -6.22
N VAL A 207 -5.81 4.16 -5.05
CA VAL A 207 -4.76 5.16 -4.77
C VAL A 207 -3.42 4.48 -4.53
N ASP A 208 -2.40 4.86 -5.30
CA ASP A 208 -1.01 4.58 -4.96
C ASP A 208 -0.49 5.65 -4.00
N ALA A 209 -0.39 5.31 -2.72
CA ALA A 209 0.10 6.16 -1.66
C ALA A 209 1.57 5.90 -1.29
N SER A 210 2.35 5.24 -2.16
CA SER A 210 3.74 4.85 -1.86
C SER A 210 4.66 6.04 -1.54
N GLN A 211 4.36 7.22 -2.07
CA GLN A 211 5.08 8.46 -1.71
C GLN A 211 4.30 9.33 -0.71
N ALA A 212 2.98 9.15 -0.60
CA ALA A 212 2.19 9.90 0.38
C ALA A 212 2.41 9.35 1.80
N ALA A 213 2.33 8.03 1.99
CA ALA A 213 2.42 7.40 3.30
C ALA A 213 3.67 7.78 4.12
N PRO A 214 4.89 7.91 3.55
CA PRO A 214 6.06 8.35 4.31
C PRO A 214 6.13 9.85 4.60
N GLN A 215 5.32 10.70 3.97
CA GLN A 215 5.52 12.14 3.94
C GLN A 215 4.29 12.96 4.36
N LEU A 216 3.12 12.38 4.35
CA LEU A 216 1.85 13.05 4.66
C LEU A 216 1.01 12.22 5.65
N PRO A 217 0.23 12.87 6.51
CA PRO A 217 -0.82 12.16 7.24
C PRO A 217 -1.82 11.55 6.24
N VAL A 218 -1.92 10.22 6.24
CA VAL A 218 -2.88 9.50 5.40
C VAL A 218 -4.16 9.26 6.19
N ASP A 219 -5.29 9.68 5.62
CA ASP A 219 -6.62 9.35 6.09
C ASP A 219 -7.39 8.72 4.94
N VAL A 220 -7.52 7.39 4.99
CA VAL A 220 -8.12 6.62 3.90
C VAL A 220 -9.59 6.95 3.68
N VAL A 221 -10.31 7.32 4.74
CA VAL A 221 -11.73 7.71 4.65
C VAL A 221 -11.86 9.10 4.05
N ALA A 222 -11.10 10.07 4.55
CA ALA A 222 -11.15 11.45 4.08
C ALA A 222 -10.64 11.59 2.64
N SER A 223 -9.74 10.71 2.18
CA SER A 223 -9.24 10.69 0.80
C SER A 223 -10.31 10.32 -0.22
N GLY A 224 -11.36 9.62 0.20
CA GLY A 224 -12.37 9.07 -0.71
C GLY A 224 -11.88 7.85 -1.50
N ALA A 225 -10.71 7.28 -1.19
CA ALA A 225 -10.25 6.05 -1.81
C ALA A 225 -11.16 4.86 -1.44
N ASP A 226 -11.34 3.93 -2.38
CA ASP A 226 -11.96 2.63 -2.13
C ASP A 226 -10.90 1.56 -1.83
N LEU A 227 -9.73 1.71 -2.45
CA LEU A 227 -8.55 0.88 -2.27
C LEU A 227 -7.31 1.78 -2.25
N LEU A 228 -6.36 1.50 -1.36
CA LEU A 228 -5.12 2.28 -1.23
C LEU A 228 -3.94 1.35 -1.00
N ALA A 229 -2.86 1.56 -1.75
CA ALA A 229 -1.64 0.75 -1.65
C ALA A 229 -0.43 1.60 -1.25
N PHE A 230 0.47 1.03 -0.43
CA PHE A 230 1.80 1.59 -0.17
C PHE A 230 2.81 0.49 0.15
N THR A 231 4.08 0.86 0.26
CA THR A 231 5.18 -0.10 0.45
C THR A 231 6.01 0.21 1.69
N GLY A 232 6.36 -0.82 2.46
CA GLY A 232 7.08 -0.70 3.72
C GLY A 232 8.46 -0.04 3.58
N HIS A 233 9.21 -0.36 2.52
CA HIS A 233 10.58 0.14 2.35
C HIS A 233 10.68 1.66 2.12
N LYS A 234 9.58 2.36 1.89
CA LYS A 234 9.54 3.83 1.77
C LYS A 234 9.09 4.52 3.07
N VAL A 235 8.35 3.82 3.93
CA VAL A 235 7.90 4.32 5.24
C VAL A 235 8.86 3.91 6.37
N VAL A 236 10.15 4.08 6.15
CA VAL A 236 11.30 3.69 7.01
C VAL A 236 11.28 2.22 7.48
N GLY A 237 10.38 1.42 6.94
CA GLY A 237 10.19 -0.01 7.22
C GLY A 237 11.03 -0.92 6.31
N PRO A 238 10.94 -2.24 6.49
CA PRO A 238 11.71 -3.20 5.70
C PRO A 238 11.24 -3.32 4.25
N THR A 239 12.06 -3.93 3.40
CA THR A 239 11.66 -4.47 2.11
C THR A 239 10.85 -5.75 2.31
N GLY A 240 10.16 -6.24 1.27
CA GLY A 240 9.42 -7.51 1.34
C GLY A 240 8.03 -7.40 1.97
N ILE A 241 7.61 -6.21 2.37
CA ILE A 241 6.28 -5.91 2.89
C ILE A 241 5.66 -4.70 2.21
N GLY A 242 4.39 -4.80 1.88
CA GLY A 242 3.53 -3.72 1.42
C GLY A 242 2.15 -3.86 2.04
N VAL A 243 1.33 -2.88 1.82
CA VAL A 243 -0.03 -2.79 2.36
C VAL A 243 -1.00 -2.50 1.23
N LEU A 244 -2.10 -3.22 1.22
CA LEU A 244 -3.34 -2.84 0.56
C LEU A 244 -4.38 -2.60 1.64
N TRP A 245 -4.94 -1.40 1.68
CA TRP A 245 -6.17 -1.14 2.39
C TRP A 245 -7.33 -1.10 1.38
N GLY A 246 -8.50 -1.57 1.79
CA GLY A 246 -9.71 -1.46 0.98
C GLY A 246 -10.96 -1.40 1.83
N ARG A 247 -11.97 -0.68 1.35
CA ARG A 247 -13.29 -0.67 1.98
C ARG A 247 -13.83 -2.08 2.07
N ARG A 248 -14.39 -2.42 3.22
CA ARG A 248 -14.91 -3.77 3.50
C ARG A 248 -15.86 -4.27 2.42
N GLU A 249 -16.80 -3.43 2.00
CA GLU A 249 -17.80 -3.76 0.98
C GLU A 249 -17.20 -4.03 -0.41
N VAL A 250 -16.07 -3.42 -0.74
CA VAL A 250 -15.32 -3.70 -1.98
C VAL A 250 -14.54 -5.00 -1.84
N LEU A 251 -13.79 -5.15 -0.74
CA LEU A 251 -12.99 -6.35 -0.49
C LEU A 251 -13.83 -7.61 -0.43
N ASP A 252 -15.02 -7.57 0.15
CA ASP A 252 -15.91 -8.72 0.25
C ASP A 252 -16.36 -9.23 -1.13
N GLN A 253 -16.52 -8.33 -2.12
CA GLN A 253 -16.92 -8.67 -3.49
C GLN A 253 -15.76 -9.18 -4.37
N LEU A 254 -14.52 -8.87 -4.02
CA LEU A 254 -13.36 -9.31 -4.80
C LEU A 254 -13.07 -10.80 -4.55
N PRO A 255 -12.78 -11.58 -5.61
CA PRO A 255 -12.34 -12.96 -5.47
C PRO A 255 -10.91 -13.02 -4.87
N PRO A 256 -10.46 -14.20 -4.38
CA PRO A 256 -9.08 -14.38 -3.99
C PRO A 256 -8.10 -14.06 -5.11
N PHE A 257 -6.89 -13.58 -4.74
CA PHE A 257 -5.81 -13.30 -5.68
C PHE A 257 -4.89 -14.51 -5.88
N LEU A 258 -4.36 -15.02 -4.77
CA LEU A 258 -3.52 -16.22 -4.74
C LEU A 258 -4.25 -17.34 -4.03
N GLY A 259 -4.00 -18.57 -4.44
CA GLY A 259 -4.53 -19.78 -3.78
C GLY A 259 -3.43 -20.48 -3.00
N GLY A 260 -3.75 -20.94 -1.77
CA GLY A 260 -2.78 -21.64 -0.93
C GLY A 260 -3.34 -21.97 0.45
N GLY A 261 -2.46 -22.24 1.39
CA GLY A 261 -2.80 -22.35 2.81
C GLY A 261 -3.19 -21.00 3.40
N GLU A 262 -3.73 -20.98 4.59
CA GLU A 262 -4.17 -19.84 5.40
C GLU A 262 -5.40 -19.09 4.84
N MET A 263 -5.51 -18.89 3.53
CA MET A 263 -6.57 -18.14 2.88
C MET A 263 -7.89 -18.92 2.69
N ILE A 264 -7.94 -20.17 3.12
CA ILE A 264 -9.08 -21.09 2.95
C ILE A 264 -9.87 -21.27 4.24
N GLU A 265 -11.17 -21.48 4.11
CA GLU A 265 -12.07 -21.91 5.19
C GLU A 265 -12.26 -23.43 5.15
N THR A 266 -12.70 -23.97 3.99
CA THR A 266 -12.82 -25.40 3.76
C THR A 266 -12.14 -25.79 2.46
N VAL A 267 -11.53 -26.98 2.43
CA VAL A 267 -10.92 -27.55 1.21
C VAL A 267 -11.53 -28.92 0.92
N ARG A 268 -12.01 -29.10 -0.31
CA ARG A 268 -12.43 -30.38 -0.89
C ARG A 268 -11.79 -30.53 -2.27
N MET A 269 -11.71 -31.74 -2.78
CA MET A 269 -11.13 -31.97 -4.11
C MET A 269 -11.93 -31.28 -5.22
N GLU A 270 -13.24 -31.14 -5.07
CA GLU A 270 -14.13 -30.54 -6.06
C GLU A 270 -14.12 -28.98 -6.01
N ARG A 271 -13.98 -28.43 -4.82
CA ARG A 271 -13.94 -26.96 -4.59
C ARG A 271 -13.51 -26.61 -3.17
N SER A 272 -13.08 -25.36 -3.00
CA SER A 272 -12.77 -24.78 -1.69
C SER A 272 -13.65 -23.56 -1.40
N THR A 273 -13.82 -23.22 -0.12
CA THR A 273 -14.32 -21.93 0.35
C THR A 273 -13.17 -21.15 0.96
N TYR A 274 -13.31 -19.84 1.03
CA TYR A 274 -12.23 -18.93 1.39
C TYR A 274 -12.50 -18.28 2.74
N ALA A 275 -11.42 -17.97 3.45
CA ALA A 275 -11.47 -17.21 4.69
C ALA A 275 -12.09 -15.82 4.46
N PRO A 276 -12.63 -15.17 5.51
CA PRO A 276 -13.02 -13.77 5.41
C PRO A 276 -11.80 -12.85 5.17
N VAL A 277 -12.06 -11.61 4.77
CA VAL A 277 -11.00 -10.58 4.71
C VAL A 277 -10.41 -10.34 6.10
N PRO A 278 -9.12 -10.05 6.22
CA PRO A 278 -8.11 -9.87 5.17
C PRO A 278 -7.54 -11.19 4.64
N HIS A 279 -7.74 -12.30 5.36
CA HIS A 279 -7.03 -13.58 5.16
C HIS A 279 -7.26 -14.20 3.79
N LYS A 280 -8.41 -13.99 3.15
CA LYS A 280 -8.63 -14.52 1.78
C LYS A 280 -7.65 -13.98 0.73
N PHE A 281 -6.92 -12.92 1.03
CA PHE A 281 -5.91 -12.33 0.15
C PHE A 281 -4.47 -12.64 0.58
N GLU A 282 -4.28 -13.30 1.73
CA GLU A 282 -2.97 -13.60 2.33
C GLU A 282 -2.68 -15.10 2.26
N ALA A 283 -2.33 -15.59 1.07
CA ALA A 283 -2.06 -17.01 0.85
C ALA A 283 -0.63 -17.39 1.26
N GLY A 284 -0.51 -18.48 2.03
CA GLY A 284 0.77 -19.02 2.49
C GLY A 284 1.29 -18.33 3.76
N THR A 285 2.46 -18.75 4.24
CA THR A 285 3.10 -18.10 5.39
C THR A 285 3.40 -16.65 5.06
N PRO A 286 2.88 -15.68 5.84
CA PRO A 286 3.05 -14.27 5.56
C PRO A 286 4.47 -13.77 5.89
N PRO A 287 4.85 -12.56 5.48
CA PRO A 287 6.12 -11.93 5.82
C PRO A 287 6.11 -11.43 7.27
N ILE A 288 6.27 -12.35 8.24
CA ILE A 288 6.02 -12.10 9.67
C ILE A 288 6.98 -11.05 10.22
N VAL A 289 8.29 -11.26 10.06
CA VAL A 289 9.31 -10.35 10.59
C VAL A 289 9.26 -8.98 9.92
N GLU A 290 8.92 -8.94 8.63
CA GLU A 290 8.77 -7.70 7.88
C GLU A 290 7.51 -6.93 8.36
N ALA A 291 6.43 -7.62 8.67
CA ALA A 291 5.22 -6.99 9.22
C ALA A 291 5.50 -6.40 10.61
N VAL A 292 6.18 -7.13 11.48
CA VAL A 292 6.61 -6.66 12.81
C VAL A 292 7.51 -5.43 12.67
N GLY A 293 8.48 -5.47 11.74
CA GLY A 293 9.33 -4.34 11.42
C GLY A 293 8.57 -3.14 10.86
N LEU A 294 7.54 -3.36 10.02
CA LEU A 294 6.66 -2.29 9.53
C LEU A 294 5.85 -1.67 10.68
N GLY A 295 5.36 -2.47 11.62
CA GLY A 295 4.70 -1.98 12.82
C GLY A 295 5.58 -1.03 13.64
N ALA A 296 6.85 -1.38 13.83
CA ALA A 296 7.81 -0.48 14.50
C ALA A 296 8.11 0.78 13.67
N ALA A 297 8.10 0.68 12.34
CA ALA A 297 8.35 1.82 11.45
C ALA A 297 7.22 2.86 11.53
N VAL A 298 5.96 2.44 11.51
CA VAL A 298 4.82 3.37 11.61
C VAL A 298 4.70 3.98 13.01
N ASP A 299 5.05 3.25 14.06
CA ASP A 299 5.17 3.81 15.42
C ASP A 299 6.25 4.90 15.47
N TYR A 300 7.41 4.65 14.85
CA TYR A 300 8.50 5.62 14.79
C TYR A 300 8.07 6.89 14.06
N LEU A 301 7.44 6.77 12.89
CA LEU A 301 6.94 7.93 12.15
C LEU A 301 5.88 8.70 12.96
N GLY A 302 4.98 7.99 13.63
CA GLY A 302 4.00 8.61 14.52
C GLY A 302 4.63 9.37 15.69
N ALA A 303 5.73 8.87 16.26
CA ALA A 303 6.46 9.51 17.35
C ALA A 303 7.26 10.74 16.88
N VAL A 304 7.82 10.71 15.67
CA VAL A 304 8.49 11.87 15.06
C VAL A 304 7.49 12.97 14.69
N GLY A 305 6.28 12.56 14.29
CA GLY A 305 5.22 13.43 13.81
C GLY A 305 5.15 13.47 12.28
N MET A 306 3.92 13.49 11.76
CA MET A 306 3.62 13.48 10.32
C MET A 306 3.07 14.84 9.83
N GLU A 307 2.99 15.85 10.69
CA GLU A 307 2.46 17.19 10.38
C GLU A 307 3.55 18.19 10.00
#